data_9970e6cb6e5919b703a917f5b486aa7a
#
_entry.id   9970e6cb6e5919b703a917f5b486aa7a
#
_cell.length_a   1.000
_cell.length_b   1.000
_cell.length_c   1.000
_cell.angle_alpha   90.00
_cell.angle_beta   90.00
_cell.angle_gamma   90.00
#
_symmetry.space_group_name_H-M   'P 1'
#
loop_
_entity.id
_entity.type
_entity.pdbx_description
1 polymer ?
#
loop_
_entity_poly.entity_id
_entity_poly.type
_entity_poly.pdbx_seq_one_letter_code
_entity_poly.pdbx_strand_id
1 'polypeptide(L)'
;MFPGRSTFFIFYDQNRPANGSSFGRAGAKRLRGQGRGQKGYLMINGVIFDMDGLMFDTERMWATFWEPALAALGLPYKKGLSEAARGTAGETLRNVVRQFYGQDCNAAAIVDSLHAVADKAFQKPVPKKPGLDELLAWLDEQHIPMAVASSSRMDVIQRNLDNWGMRHYFSVLASGQQVTRSKPDPEIFRLAAEKLGVTPGHALVLEDSYNGVRAGAAGGFVTVMVPDLLPADAEMRRLYTAECRSLFEVLDGLKAKRW
;
A
#
# COMPACT_ATOMS: atom_id res chain seq x y z
N MET A 1 -4.29 24.57 35.63
CA MET A 1 -3.33 23.84 36.47
C MET A 1 -3.37 22.38 36.04
N PHE A 2 -2.50 21.98 35.08
CA PHE A 2 -2.39 20.62 34.56
C PHE A 2 -0.98 20.09 34.88
N PRO A 3 -0.80 18.86 35.38
CA PRO A 3 0.52 18.32 35.71
C PRO A 3 1.20 17.74 34.44
N GLY A 4 2.53 17.92 34.43
CA GLY A 4 3.42 17.66 33.32
C GLY A 4 3.58 16.18 32.95
N ARG A 5 3.85 15.96 31.67
CA ARG A 5 4.33 14.70 31.12
C ARG A 5 5.87 14.65 31.22
N SER A 6 6.36 13.66 31.93
CA SER A 6 7.79 13.35 32.00
C SER A 6 8.24 12.70 30.71
N THR A 7 9.15 13.36 30.01
CA THR A 7 9.85 12.86 28.82
C THR A 7 11.03 12.01 29.29
N PHE A 8 11.03 10.72 29.04
CA PHE A 8 12.23 9.90 29.22
C PHE A 8 13.07 9.96 27.95
N PHE A 9 14.23 10.63 28.06
CA PHE A 9 15.30 10.52 27.08
C PHE A 9 16.19 9.33 27.44
N ILE A 10 16.31 8.35 26.55
CA ILE A 10 17.34 7.32 26.64
C ILE A 10 18.49 7.76 25.77
N PHE A 11 19.63 8.10 26.41
CA PHE A 11 20.91 8.37 25.73
C PHE A 11 21.55 7.05 25.29
N TYR A 12 21.86 6.92 24.00
CA TYR A 12 22.76 5.90 23.49
C TYR A 12 24.20 6.37 23.62
N ASP A 13 24.98 5.67 24.40
CA ASP A 13 26.44 5.89 24.57
C ASP A 13 27.19 5.22 23.40
N GLN A 14 27.80 6.05 22.55
CA GLN A 14 28.75 5.62 21.53
C GLN A 14 30.16 5.73 22.14
N ASN A 15 30.70 4.62 22.70
CA ASN A 15 32.16 4.40 22.76
C ASN A 15 32.48 3.07 23.48
N ARG A 16 32.87 2.06 22.72
CA ARG A 16 33.82 1.03 23.16
C ARG A 16 34.65 0.50 21.99
N PRO A 17 35.99 0.44 22.17
CA PRO A 17 36.91 0.05 21.13
C PRO A 17 37.12 -1.47 21.04
N ALA A 18 37.57 -1.89 19.85
CA ALA A 18 38.03 -3.23 19.54
C ALA A 18 39.39 -3.55 20.16
N ASN A 19 39.55 -4.79 20.68
CA ASN A 19 40.79 -5.57 20.81
C ASN A 19 40.38 -7.00 21.18
N GLY A 20 40.78 -8.07 20.61
CA GLY A 20 42.01 -8.53 20.04
C GLY A 20 42.45 -9.84 20.73
N SER A 21 42.45 -10.99 19.98
CA SER A 21 43.26 -12.21 20.20
C SER A 21 43.08 -13.02 21.49
N SER A 22 42.90 -14.32 21.53
CA SER A 22 43.64 -15.46 21.02
C SER A 22 43.17 -16.80 21.64
N PHE A 23 43.19 -17.86 20.86
CA PHE A 23 43.39 -19.28 21.17
C PHE A 23 42.94 -19.93 22.49
N GLY A 24 42.14 -21.03 22.35
CA GLY A 24 41.95 -22.06 23.37
C GLY A 24 41.04 -23.18 22.89
N ARG A 25 41.63 -24.29 22.35
CA ARG A 25 40.97 -25.58 22.12
C ARG A 25 40.65 -26.23 23.47
N ALA A 26 39.42 -26.69 23.66
CA ALA A 26 39.13 -27.95 24.38
C ALA A 26 37.61 -28.30 24.38
N GLY A 27 37.32 -29.54 24.07
CA GLY A 27 36.23 -30.29 24.73
C GLY A 27 34.87 -30.30 24.04
N ALA A 28 34.69 -31.18 23.02
CA ALA A 28 33.37 -31.62 22.60
C ALA A 28 32.60 -32.32 23.71
N LYS A 29 31.53 -31.76 24.21
CA LYS A 29 30.48 -32.48 24.91
C LYS A 29 29.16 -32.33 24.17
N ARG A 30 28.73 -33.43 23.52
CA ARG A 30 27.40 -33.57 22.94
C ARG A 30 26.36 -33.42 24.05
N LEU A 31 25.62 -32.32 24.05
CA LEU A 31 24.33 -32.22 24.72
C LEU A 31 23.26 -32.32 23.65
N ARG A 32 22.62 -33.49 23.58
CA ARG A 32 21.33 -33.67 22.93
C ARG A 32 20.29 -32.90 23.76
N GLY A 33 19.90 -31.74 23.30
CA GLY A 33 18.74 -31.02 23.77
C GLY A 33 17.79 -30.83 22.60
N GLN A 34 16.70 -31.56 22.60
CA GLN A 34 15.58 -31.35 21.69
C GLN A 34 14.95 -30.00 21.97
N GLY A 35 15.41 -28.96 21.29
CA GLY A 35 14.68 -27.71 21.18
C GLY A 35 13.67 -27.85 20.07
N ARG A 36 12.39 -28.11 20.40
CA ARG A 36 11.28 -27.81 19.51
C ARG A 36 11.43 -26.35 19.14
N GLY A 37 11.74 -26.07 17.87
CA GLY A 37 11.79 -24.72 17.34
C GLY A 37 10.45 -24.06 17.59
N GLN A 38 10.39 -23.10 18.51
CA GLN A 38 9.33 -22.12 18.52
C GLN A 38 9.42 -21.43 17.18
N LYS A 39 8.41 -21.62 16.32
CA LYS A 39 8.18 -20.75 15.20
C LYS A 39 8.00 -19.36 15.82
N GLY A 40 9.03 -18.52 15.73
CA GLY A 40 8.92 -17.13 16.11
C GLY A 40 7.82 -16.51 15.27
N TYR A 41 6.72 -16.15 15.88
CA TYR A 41 5.67 -15.39 15.20
C TYR A 41 6.28 -14.04 14.81
N LEU A 42 6.18 -13.70 13.55
CA LEU A 42 6.56 -12.39 13.06
C LEU A 42 5.62 -11.37 13.70
N MET A 43 6.17 -10.49 14.55
CA MET A 43 5.33 -9.46 15.19
C MET A 43 5.19 -8.28 14.22
N ILE A 44 3.99 -8.04 13.71
CA ILE A 44 3.68 -6.84 12.92
C ILE A 44 3.60 -5.63 13.86
N ASN A 45 4.47 -4.65 13.61
CA ASN A 45 4.62 -3.44 14.42
C ASN A 45 4.05 -2.20 13.71
N GLY A 46 3.56 -2.33 12.49
CA GLY A 46 2.89 -1.27 11.73
C GLY A 46 2.24 -1.79 10.47
N VAL A 47 1.20 -1.09 10.01
CA VAL A 47 0.45 -1.46 8.80
C VAL A 47 0.47 -0.30 7.81
N ILE A 48 0.82 -0.59 6.57
CA ILE A 48 0.88 0.37 5.47
C ILE A 48 -0.17 -0.05 4.45
N PHE A 49 -1.15 0.81 4.24
CA PHE A 49 -2.24 0.61 3.31
C PHE A 49 -1.92 1.26 1.97
N ASP A 50 -2.09 0.55 0.86
CA ASP A 50 -2.44 1.23 -0.37
C ASP A 50 -3.83 1.86 -0.23
N MET A 51 -4.20 2.74 -1.16
CA MET A 51 -5.49 3.43 -1.09
C MET A 51 -6.45 3.00 -2.20
N ASP A 52 -6.00 3.12 -3.43
CA ASP A 52 -6.86 2.99 -4.61
C ASP A 52 -7.08 1.51 -4.96
N GLY A 53 -8.33 1.05 -4.89
CA GLY A 53 -8.67 -0.38 -5.07
C GLY A 53 -8.60 -1.20 -3.78
N LEU A 54 -7.82 -0.78 -2.78
CA LEU A 54 -7.70 -1.46 -1.49
C LEU A 54 -8.61 -0.88 -0.40
N MET A 55 -8.50 0.43 -0.13
CA MET A 55 -9.32 1.12 0.87
C MET A 55 -10.62 1.62 0.26
N PHE A 56 -10.54 2.13 -0.95
CA PHE A 56 -11.65 2.75 -1.68
C PHE A 56 -11.85 2.10 -3.05
N ASP A 57 -13.11 2.03 -3.50
CA ASP A 57 -13.50 1.39 -4.77
C ASP A 57 -13.30 2.35 -5.97
N THR A 58 -12.09 2.90 -6.08
CA THR A 58 -11.73 3.89 -7.11
C THR A 58 -11.64 3.28 -8.50
N GLU A 59 -11.14 2.04 -8.60
CA GLU A 59 -10.95 1.37 -9.91
C GLU A 59 -12.26 1.17 -10.67
N ARG A 60 -13.34 0.77 -9.97
CA ARG A 60 -14.67 0.65 -10.61
C ARG A 60 -15.23 2.02 -11.00
N MET A 61 -14.95 3.06 -10.22
CA MET A 61 -15.36 4.42 -10.58
C MET A 61 -14.65 4.89 -11.85
N TRP A 62 -13.33 4.70 -11.98
CA TRP A 62 -12.59 5.05 -13.19
C TRP A 62 -13.18 4.44 -14.45
N ALA A 63 -13.63 3.19 -14.38
CA ALA A 63 -14.28 2.52 -15.49
C ALA A 63 -15.55 3.25 -15.98
N THR A 64 -16.28 3.89 -15.09
CA THR A 64 -17.52 4.61 -15.42
C THR A 64 -17.29 6.00 -16.02
N PHE A 65 -16.09 6.54 -15.92
CA PHE A 65 -15.79 7.92 -16.39
C PHE A 65 -15.50 7.99 -17.88
N TRP A 66 -15.13 6.89 -18.51
CA TRP A 66 -14.77 6.86 -19.93
C TRP A 66 -15.91 7.27 -20.86
N GLU A 67 -17.09 6.71 -20.63
CA GLU A 67 -18.23 6.97 -21.49
C GLU A 67 -18.67 8.45 -21.48
N PRO A 68 -18.89 9.11 -20.31
CA PRO A 68 -19.22 10.54 -20.29
C PRO A 68 -18.07 11.43 -20.77
N ALA A 69 -16.81 11.06 -20.54
CA ALA A 69 -15.65 11.81 -21.02
C ALA A 69 -15.55 11.82 -22.55
N LEU A 70 -15.78 10.68 -23.17
CA LEU A 70 -15.78 10.54 -24.63
C LEU A 70 -17.00 11.21 -25.26
N ALA A 71 -18.18 11.07 -24.66
CA ALA A 71 -19.40 11.71 -25.12
C ALA A 71 -19.27 13.24 -25.15
N ALA A 72 -18.57 13.84 -24.17
CA ALA A 72 -18.28 15.28 -24.15
C ALA A 72 -17.45 15.77 -25.35
N LEU A 73 -16.72 14.85 -26.00
CA LEU A 73 -15.90 15.13 -27.19
C LEU A 73 -16.55 14.61 -28.49
N GLY A 74 -17.80 14.12 -28.42
CA GLY A 74 -18.50 13.53 -29.57
C GLY A 74 -17.92 12.19 -30.04
N LEU A 75 -17.18 11.49 -29.18
CA LEU A 75 -16.55 10.22 -29.49
C LEU A 75 -17.34 9.04 -28.88
N PRO A 76 -17.49 7.92 -29.62
CA PRO A 76 -18.12 6.73 -29.07
C PRO A 76 -17.18 5.97 -28.12
N TYR A 77 -17.73 5.39 -27.05
CA TYR A 77 -16.95 4.47 -26.19
C TYR A 77 -16.60 3.19 -27.00
N LYS A 78 -15.36 2.75 -26.87
CA LYS A 78 -14.87 1.51 -27.47
C LYS A 78 -14.64 0.45 -26.39
N LYS A 79 -15.27 -0.70 -26.56
CA LYS A 79 -15.16 -1.84 -25.63
C LYS A 79 -13.69 -2.24 -25.44
N GLY A 80 -13.29 -2.48 -24.20
CA GLY A 80 -11.92 -2.85 -23.84
C GLY A 80 -11.00 -1.68 -23.49
N LEU A 81 -11.42 -0.42 -23.77
CA LEU A 81 -10.60 0.76 -23.47
C LEU A 81 -10.34 0.89 -21.97
N SER A 82 -11.37 0.76 -21.15
CA SER A 82 -11.26 0.88 -19.69
C SER A 82 -10.31 -0.17 -19.11
N GLU A 83 -10.43 -1.41 -19.57
CA GLU A 83 -9.58 -2.52 -19.17
C GLU A 83 -8.12 -2.30 -19.57
N ALA A 84 -7.89 -1.84 -20.81
CA ALA A 84 -6.54 -1.55 -21.31
C ALA A 84 -5.87 -0.34 -20.61
N ALA A 85 -6.68 0.62 -20.19
CA ALA A 85 -6.21 1.84 -19.50
C ALA A 85 -5.91 1.63 -18.01
N ARG A 86 -6.39 0.53 -17.41
CA ARG A 86 -6.26 0.26 -15.97
C ARG A 86 -4.81 0.27 -15.51
N GLY A 87 -4.54 0.98 -14.40
CA GLY A 87 -3.21 1.09 -13.83
C GLY A 87 -2.20 1.84 -14.69
N THR A 88 -2.66 2.51 -15.77
CA THR A 88 -1.80 3.33 -16.62
C THR A 88 -1.99 4.83 -16.31
N ALA A 89 -0.95 5.62 -16.55
CA ALA A 89 -0.98 7.07 -16.35
C ALA A 89 -0.08 7.79 -17.38
N GLY A 90 -0.21 9.11 -17.47
CA GLY A 90 0.66 9.95 -18.28
C GLY A 90 0.71 9.53 -19.74
N GLU A 91 1.91 9.36 -20.29
CA GLU A 91 2.09 9.00 -21.71
C GLU A 91 1.66 7.56 -22.01
N THR A 92 1.77 6.63 -21.06
CA THR A 92 1.27 5.26 -21.22
C THR A 92 -0.24 5.25 -21.45
N LEU A 93 -1.00 6.03 -20.68
CA LEU A 93 -2.44 6.17 -20.86
C LEU A 93 -2.78 6.79 -22.23
N ARG A 94 -2.05 7.83 -22.65
CA ARG A 94 -2.24 8.41 -23.99
C ARG A 94 -1.96 7.40 -25.12
N ASN A 95 -0.96 6.54 -24.93
CA ASN A 95 -0.67 5.48 -25.91
C ASN A 95 -1.79 4.45 -25.99
N VAL A 96 -2.39 4.07 -24.85
CA VAL A 96 -3.60 3.23 -24.84
C VAL A 96 -4.73 3.92 -25.63
N VAL A 97 -4.98 5.20 -25.37
CA VAL A 97 -6.02 5.96 -26.12
C VAL A 97 -5.74 5.94 -27.62
N ARG A 98 -4.49 6.15 -28.07
CA ARG A 98 -4.10 6.09 -29.48
C ARG A 98 -4.33 4.72 -30.12
N GLN A 99 -4.14 3.62 -29.38
CA GLN A 99 -4.44 2.27 -29.87
C GLN A 99 -5.92 2.10 -30.22
N PHE A 100 -6.81 2.75 -29.45
CA PHE A 100 -8.25 2.66 -29.69
C PHE A 100 -8.76 3.68 -30.71
N TYR A 101 -8.25 4.92 -30.70
CA TYR A 101 -8.80 6.02 -31.51
C TYR A 101 -7.92 6.43 -32.71
N GLY A 102 -6.77 5.80 -32.90
CA GLY A 102 -5.81 6.08 -33.97
C GLY A 102 -4.67 7.00 -33.50
N GLN A 103 -3.54 6.93 -34.21
CA GLN A 103 -2.32 7.68 -33.86
C GLN A 103 -2.52 9.20 -33.95
N ASP A 104 -3.39 9.64 -34.84
CA ASP A 104 -3.66 11.07 -35.09
C ASP A 104 -4.74 11.65 -34.14
N CYS A 105 -5.31 10.84 -33.24
CA CYS A 105 -6.31 11.33 -32.28
C CYS A 105 -5.68 12.31 -31.30
N ASN A 106 -6.47 13.28 -30.82
CA ASN A 106 -6.05 14.15 -29.74
C ASN A 106 -6.16 13.40 -28.39
N ALA A 107 -5.20 12.48 -28.14
CA ALA A 107 -5.17 11.68 -26.92
C ALA A 107 -5.08 12.54 -25.66
N ALA A 108 -4.43 13.71 -25.71
CA ALA A 108 -4.38 14.63 -24.59
C ALA A 108 -5.77 15.14 -24.22
N ALA A 109 -6.55 15.62 -25.18
CA ALA A 109 -7.91 16.11 -24.92
C ALA A 109 -8.83 15.01 -24.37
N ILE A 110 -8.68 13.75 -24.82
CA ILE A 110 -9.45 12.62 -24.30
C ILE A 110 -9.08 12.36 -22.82
N VAL A 111 -7.79 12.35 -22.49
CA VAL A 111 -7.32 12.15 -21.10
C VAL A 111 -7.72 13.33 -20.22
N ASP A 112 -7.62 14.56 -20.71
CA ASP A 112 -8.06 15.76 -19.96
C ASP A 112 -9.57 15.73 -19.69
N SER A 113 -10.38 15.30 -20.66
CA SER A 113 -11.83 15.11 -20.49
C SER A 113 -12.13 14.03 -19.42
N LEU A 114 -11.38 12.91 -19.47
CA LEU A 114 -11.49 11.85 -18.46
C LEU A 114 -11.19 12.38 -17.05
N HIS A 115 -10.11 13.15 -16.91
CA HIS A 115 -9.74 13.75 -15.61
C HIS A 115 -10.79 14.77 -15.15
N ALA A 116 -11.36 15.57 -16.04
CA ALA A 116 -12.42 16.53 -15.68
C ALA A 116 -13.69 15.83 -15.17
N VAL A 117 -14.05 14.68 -15.71
CA VAL A 117 -15.16 13.85 -15.21
C VAL A 117 -14.81 13.26 -13.84
N ALA A 118 -13.60 12.71 -13.71
CA ALA A 118 -13.09 12.13 -12.48
C ALA A 118 -13.05 13.16 -11.34
N ASP A 119 -12.54 14.37 -11.60
CA ASP A 119 -12.45 15.44 -10.61
C ASP A 119 -13.81 15.82 -10.04
N LYS A 120 -14.85 15.86 -10.87
CA LYS A 120 -16.24 16.10 -10.41
C LYS A 120 -16.77 14.93 -9.58
N ALA A 121 -16.53 13.70 -10.02
CA ALA A 121 -17.00 12.51 -9.34
C ALA A 121 -16.35 12.36 -7.96
N PHE A 122 -15.05 12.60 -7.87
CA PHE A 122 -14.26 12.51 -6.64
C PHE A 122 -14.47 13.68 -5.66
N GLN A 123 -15.33 14.66 -5.99
CA GLN A 123 -15.87 15.61 -4.99
C GLN A 123 -16.80 14.93 -3.97
N LYS A 124 -17.40 13.80 -4.37
CA LYS A 124 -18.23 12.98 -3.48
C LYS A 124 -17.38 11.92 -2.78
N PRO A 125 -17.81 11.42 -1.61
CA PRO A 125 -17.13 10.31 -0.95
C PRO A 125 -17.05 9.09 -1.86
N VAL A 126 -15.83 8.57 -2.08
CA VAL A 126 -15.61 7.32 -2.79
C VAL A 126 -16.07 6.16 -1.90
N PRO A 127 -16.79 5.15 -2.41
CA PRO A 127 -17.20 4.01 -1.61
C PRO A 127 -16.00 3.30 -0.97
N LYS A 128 -16.14 2.93 0.29
CA LYS A 128 -15.14 2.16 1.03
C LYS A 128 -15.20 0.69 0.65
N LYS A 129 -14.07 0.02 0.72
CA LYS A 129 -14.02 -1.45 0.58
C LYS A 129 -14.53 -2.13 1.86
N PRO A 130 -15.24 -3.26 1.73
CA PRO A 130 -15.79 -3.98 2.88
C PRO A 130 -14.70 -4.42 3.87
N GLY A 131 -14.95 -4.18 5.16
CA GLY A 131 -14.03 -4.54 6.25
C GLY A 131 -13.00 -3.47 6.60
N LEU A 132 -13.02 -2.31 5.89
CA LEU A 132 -12.04 -1.23 6.17
C LEU A 132 -12.27 -0.65 7.58
N ASP A 133 -13.49 -0.30 7.93
CA ASP A 133 -13.80 0.31 9.22
C ASP A 133 -13.43 -0.60 10.39
N GLU A 134 -13.78 -1.89 10.28
CA GLU A 134 -13.51 -2.88 11.31
C GLU A 134 -12.00 -3.14 11.48
N LEU A 135 -11.26 -3.16 10.36
CA LEU A 135 -9.82 -3.34 10.39
C LEU A 135 -9.12 -2.12 11.03
N LEU A 136 -9.50 -0.89 10.63
CA LEU A 136 -8.92 0.33 11.19
C LEU A 136 -9.22 0.46 12.69
N ALA A 137 -10.47 0.23 13.10
CA ALA A 137 -10.85 0.29 14.51
C ALA A 137 -10.06 -0.72 15.35
N TRP A 138 -9.91 -1.96 14.87
CA TRP A 138 -9.16 -2.98 15.59
C TRP A 138 -7.66 -2.63 15.70
N LEU A 139 -7.04 -2.14 14.61
CA LEU A 139 -5.63 -1.73 14.64
C LEU A 139 -5.39 -0.57 15.62
N ASP A 140 -6.31 0.37 15.68
CA ASP A 140 -6.27 1.49 16.62
C ASP A 140 -6.39 1.02 18.07
N GLU A 141 -7.34 0.13 18.37
CA GLU A 141 -7.48 -0.52 19.68
C GLU A 141 -6.21 -1.29 20.11
N GLN A 142 -5.49 -1.90 19.16
CA GLN A 142 -4.23 -2.58 19.40
C GLN A 142 -3.03 -1.63 19.45
N HIS A 143 -3.23 -0.34 19.24
CA HIS A 143 -2.16 0.68 19.16
C HIS A 143 -1.10 0.38 18.10
N ILE A 144 -1.50 -0.28 16.99
CA ILE A 144 -0.63 -0.56 15.85
C ILE A 144 -0.62 0.66 14.92
N PRO A 145 0.53 1.32 14.73
CA PRO A 145 0.61 2.51 13.90
C PRO A 145 0.29 2.21 12.44
N MET A 146 -0.43 3.14 11.80
CA MET A 146 -0.92 2.99 10.43
C MET A 146 -0.41 4.11 9.52
N ALA A 147 -0.10 3.76 8.28
CA ALA A 147 0.20 4.69 7.20
C ALA A 147 -0.64 4.40 5.96
N VAL A 148 -0.87 5.45 5.16
CA VAL A 148 -1.29 5.31 3.76
C VAL A 148 -0.09 5.54 2.86
N ALA A 149 0.09 4.69 1.84
CA ALA A 149 1.12 4.80 0.81
C ALA A 149 0.51 4.61 -0.59
N SER A 150 0.07 5.70 -1.21
CA SER A 150 -0.65 5.72 -2.49
C SER A 150 0.12 6.45 -3.57
N SER A 151 0.00 5.98 -4.82
CA SER A 151 0.51 6.68 -6.00
C SER A 151 -0.24 7.99 -6.29
N SER A 152 -1.36 8.22 -5.65
CA SER A 152 -2.18 9.42 -5.77
C SER A 152 -1.50 10.66 -5.17
N ARG A 153 -1.98 11.83 -5.59
CA ARG A 153 -1.54 13.11 -5.04
C ARG A 153 -1.97 13.26 -3.59
N MET A 154 -1.20 14.03 -2.81
CA MET A 154 -1.46 14.23 -1.38
C MET A 154 -2.85 14.80 -1.09
N ASP A 155 -3.29 15.78 -1.89
CA ASP A 155 -4.63 16.39 -1.75
C ASP A 155 -5.77 15.38 -1.99
N VAL A 156 -5.55 14.40 -2.89
CA VAL A 156 -6.52 13.31 -3.14
C VAL A 156 -6.57 12.34 -1.96
N ILE A 157 -5.41 11.97 -1.43
CA ILE A 157 -5.32 11.10 -0.25
C ILE A 157 -6.05 11.74 0.94
N GLN A 158 -5.72 12.99 1.24
CA GLN A 158 -6.34 13.73 2.35
C GLN A 158 -7.86 13.82 2.18
N ARG A 159 -8.33 14.25 1.01
CA ARG A 159 -9.76 14.37 0.70
C ARG A 159 -10.52 13.05 0.90
N ASN A 160 -9.97 11.94 0.42
CA ASN A 160 -10.63 10.64 0.57
C ASN A 160 -10.74 10.21 2.04
N LEU A 161 -9.70 10.46 2.83
CA LEU A 161 -9.70 10.17 4.27
C LEU A 161 -10.64 11.10 5.03
N ASP A 162 -10.63 12.40 4.72
CA ASP A 162 -11.46 13.42 5.39
C ASP A 162 -12.95 13.21 5.09
N ASN A 163 -13.30 12.83 3.86
CA ASN A 163 -14.67 12.52 3.46
C ASN A 163 -15.35 11.44 4.32
N TRP A 164 -14.55 10.55 4.90
CA TRP A 164 -15.01 9.47 5.79
C TRP A 164 -14.61 9.66 7.25
N GLY A 165 -13.99 10.80 7.60
CA GLY A 165 -13.49 11.07 8.95
C GLY A 165 -12.38 10.13 9.41
N MET A 166 -11.64 9.49 8.48
CA MET A 166 -10.63 8.46 8.77
C MET A 166 -9.21 9.00 8.98
N ARG A 167 -8.99 10.31 8.76
CA ARG A 167 -7.65 10.90 8.80
C ARG A 167 -6.93 10.64 10.12
N HIS A 168 -7.66 10.58 11.21
CA HIS A 168 -7.12 10.39 12.57
C HIS A 168 -6.45 9.02 12.81
N TYR A 169 -6.81 8.00 12.04
CA TYR A 169 -6.19 6.67 12.14
C TYR A 169 -4.74 6.63 11.64
N PHE A 170 -4.38 7.54 10.74
CA PHE A 170 -3.10 7.47 10.03
C PHE A 170 -2.12 8.52 10.53
N SER A 171 -1.04 8.09 11.16
CA SER A 171 0.06 8.97 11.58
C SER A 171 0.93 9.42 10.41
N VAL A 172 0.95 8.65 9.31
CA VAL A 172 1.76 8.90 8.12
C VAL A 172 0.91 8.82 6.86
N LEU A 173 1.08 9.81 5.97
CA LEU A 173 0.62 9.76 4.58
C LEU A 173 1.84 9.87 3.66
N ALA A 174 2.02 8.89 2.79
CA ALA A 174 3.02 8.87 1.73
C ALA A 174 2.31 8.94 0.37
N SER A 175 2.66 9.95 -0.42
CA SER A 175 2.10 10.21 -1.75
C SER A 175 3.13 9.92 -2.84
N GLY A 176 2.68 9.51 -4.02
CA GLY A 176 3.52 9.38 -5.20
C GLY A 176 4.31 10.66 -5.57
N GLN A 177 3.87 11.84 -5.09
CA GLN A 177 4.60 13.10 -5.27
C GLN A 177 5.88 13.22 -4.42
N GLN A 178 6.05 12.37 -3.42
CA GLN A 178 7.17 12.40 -2.46
C GLN A 178 8.29 11.42 -2.83
N VAL A 179 8.11 10.65 -3.90
CA VAL A 179 9.06 9.64 -4.36
C VAL A 179 9.51 9.92 -5.78
N THR A 180 10.69 9.44 -6.13
CA THR A 180 11.24 9.58 -7.48
C THR A 180 10.85 8.42 -8.38
N ARG A 181 10.64 7.24 -7.81
CA ARG A 181 10.26 6.02 -8.50
C ARG A 181 8.95 5.50 -7.96
N SER A 182 7.98 5.38 -8.86
CA SER A 182 6.66 4.82 -8.55
C SER A 182 6.72 3.29 -8.43
N LYS A 183 5.69 2.68 -7.83
CA LYS A 183 5.49 1.22 -7.84
C LYS A 183 5.66 0.68 -9.28
N PRO A 184 6.43 -0.38 -9.50
CA PRO A 184 6.84 -1.43 -8.56
C PRO A 184 8.12 -1.15 -7.75
N ASP A 185 8.71 0.05 -7.79
CA ASP A 185 9.80 0.38 -6.88
C ASP A 185 9.29 0.47 -5.44
N PRO A 186 10.01 -0.06 -4.43
CA PRO A 186 9.60 -0.05 -3.03
C PRO A 186 9.70 1.32 -2.34
N GLU A 187 10.14 2.37 -3.02
CA GLU A 187 10.49 3.67 -2.42
C GLU A 187 9.37 4.24 -1.57
N ILE A 188 8.11 4.17 -2.04
CA ILE A 188 6.97 4.73 -1.31
C ILE A 188 6.66 3.96 0.00
N PHE A 189 6.79 2.64 -0.01
CA PHE A 189 6.59 1.83 1.19
C PHE A 189 7.73 1.99 2.19
N ARG A 190 8.97 2.12 1.71
CA ARG A 190 10.13 2.43 2.55
C ARG A 190 10.00 3.81 3.20
N LEU A 191 9.56 4.81 2.45
CA LEU A 191 9.27 6.14 2.98
C LEU A 191 8.20 6.11 4.08
N ALA A 192 7.11 5.34 3.86
CA ALA A 192 6.06 5.17 4.85
C ALA A 192 6.56 4.45 6.11
N ALA A 193 7.32 3.36 5.95
CA ALA A 193 7.89 2.59 7.06
C ALA A 193 8.89 3.41 7.89
N GLU A 194 9.77 4.18 7.23
CA GLU A 194 10.72 5.09 7.89
C GLU A 194 9.99 6.13 8.74
N LYS A 195 8.96 6.79 8.18
CA LYS A 195 8.16 7.78 8.91
C LYS A 195 7.34 7.17 10.05
N LEU A 196 6.90 5.90 9.93
CA LEU A 196 6.27 5.16 11.03
C LEU A 196 7.24 4.70 12.11
N GLY A 197 8.55 4.68 11.82
CA GLY A 197 9.55 4.13 12.72
C GLY A 197 9.53 2.59 12.78
N VAL A 198 9.09 1.91 11.70
CA VAL A 198 9.01 0.45 11.62
C VAL A 198 9.97 -0.11 10.58
N THR A 199 10.51 -1.29 10.83
CA THR A 199 11.36 -1.96 9.84
C THR A 199 10.52 -2.77 8.85
N PRO A 200 10.94 -2.91 7.57
CA PRO A 200 10.15 -3.61 6.55
C PRO A 200 9.68 -5.01 6.96
N GLY A 201 10.57 -5.84 7.54
CA GLY A 201 10.21 -7.20 7.96
C GLY A 201 9.17 -7.27 9.08
N HIS A 202 8.89 -6.17 9.77
CA HIS A 202 7.86 -6.04 10.82
C HIS A 202 6.70 -5.11 10.40
N ALA A 203 6.66 -4.68 9.17
CA ALA A 203 5.58 -3.88 8.60
C ALA A 203 4.75 -4.72 7.63
N LEU A 204 3.43 -4.67 7.82
CA LEU A 204 2.46 -5.28 6.91
C LEU A 204 2.09 -4.28 5.82
N VAL A 205 2.31 -4.63 4.57
CA VAL A 205 1.81 -3.90 3.39
C VAL A 205 0.55 -4.58 2.89
N LEU A 206 -0.54 -3.83 2.77
CA LEU A 206 -1.79 -4.27 2.17
C LEU A 206 -1.91 -3.64 0.78
N GLU A 207 -2.19 -4.46 -0.22
CA GLU A 207 -2.18 -4.08 -1.64
C GLU A 207 -3.18 -4.89 -2.47
N ASP A 208 -3.73 -4.27 -3.53
CA ASP A 208 -4.62 -4.93 -4.47
C ASP A 208 -3.98 -5.16 -5.85
N SER A 209 -2.93 -4.39 -6.17
CA SER A 209 -2.31 -4.31 -7.50
C SER A 209 -1.02 -5.12 -7.62
N TYR A 210 -0.73 -5.58 -8.85
CA TYR A 210 0.51 -6.29 -9.15
C TYR A 210 1.76 -5.43 -8.90
N ASN A 211 1.72 -4.15 -9.28
CA ASN A 211 2.87 -3.26 -9.07
C ASN A 211 3.11 -3.00 -7.58
N GLY A 212 2.05 -2.89 -6.80
CA GLY A 212 2.20 -2.72 -5.36
C GLY A 212 2.69 -3.97 -4.65
N VAL A 213 2.22 -5.16 -5.05
CA VAL A 213 2.75 -6.43 -4.52
C VAL A 213 4.24 -6.59 -4.85
N ARG A 214 4.67 -6.26 -6.10
CA ARG A 214 6.09 -6.24 -6.45
C ARG A 214 6.89 -5.28 -5.58
N ALA A 215 6.36 -4.07 -5.36
CA ALA A 215 7.00 -3.06 -4.51
C ALA A 215 7.13 -3.53 -3.05
N GLY A 216 6.08 -4.10 -2.48
CA GLY A 216 6.10 -4.65 -1.13
C GLY A 216 7.13 -5.77 -0.97
N ALA A 217 7.12 -6.74 -1.89
CA ALA A 217 8.08 -7.84 -1.90
C ALA A 217 9.52 -7.36 -2.09
N ALA A 218 9.78 -6.46 -3.05
CA ALA A 218 11.11 -5.88 -3.30
C ALA A 218 11.61 -5.03 -2.12
N GLY A 219 10.70 -4.48 -1.33
CA GLY A 219 11.01 -3.73 -0.11
C GLY A 219 11.33 -4.60 1.10
N GLY A 220 11.07 -5.91 1.04
CA GLY A 220 11.23 -6.85 2.15
C GLY A 220 10.11 -6.77 3.19
N PHE A 221 8.92 -6.31 2.78
CA PHE A 221 7.74 -6.21 3.63
C PHE A 221 6.98 -7.53 3.73
N VAL A 222 6.25 -7.71 4.83
CA VAL A 222 5.17 -8.70 4.88
C VAL A 222 4.04 -8.17 4.00
N THR A 223 3.87 -8.75 2.83
CA THR A 223 2.95 -8.22 1.81
C THR A 223 1.73 -9.12 1.70
N VAL A 224 0.55 -8.57 1.96
CA VAL A 224 -0.73 -9.26 1.78
C VAL A 224 -1.46 -8.64 0.59
N MET A 225 -1.77 -9.47 -0.39
CA MET A 225 -2.58 -9.07 -1.53
C MET A 225 -4.06 -9.24 -1.21
N VAL A 226 -4.85 -8.21 -1.46
CA VAL A 226 -6.32 -8.21 -1.40
C VAL A 226 -6.84 -7.86 -2.81
N PRO A 227 -6.98 -8.85 -3.71
CA PRO A 227 -7.30 -8.58 -5.11
C PRO A 227 -8.61 -7.80 -5.27
N ASP A 228 -8.62 -6.75 -6.09
CA ASP A 228 -9.85 -6.05 -6.47
C ASP A 228 -10.39 -6.57 -7.81
N LEU A 229 -9.87 -6.06 -8.93
CA LEU A 229 -10.37 -6.41 -10.27
C LEU A 229 -9.52 -7.48 -10.97
N LEU A 230 -8.26 -7.64 -10.58
CA LEU A 230 -7.34 -8.63 -11.13
C LEU A 230 -7.03 -9.71 -10.10
N PRO A 231 -7.37 -10.98 -10.35
CA PRO A 231 -7.00 -12.09 -9.47
C PRO A 231 -5.49 -12.28 -9.47
N ALA A 232 -4.94 -12.79 -8.36
CA ALA A 232 -3.52 -13.10 -8.29
C ALA A 232 -3.11 -14.12 -9.37
N ASP A 233 -2.06 -13.79 -10.12
CA ASP A 233 -1.45 -14.70 -11.08
C ASP A 233 -0.33 -15.55 -10.46
N ALA A 234 0.39 -16.32 -11.27
CA ALA A 234 1.48 -17.18 -10.81
C ALA A 234 2.69 -16.37 -10.30
N GLU A 235 2.92 -15.16 -10.79
CA GLU A 235 3.97 -14.25 -10.30
C GLU A 235 3.60 -13.72 -8.92
N MET A 236 2.39 -13.18 -8.77
CA MET A 236 1.91 -12.63 -7.50
C MET A 236 1.97 -13.67 -6.38
N ARG A 237 1.56 -14.93 -6.68
CA ARG A 237 1.61 -16.04 -5.70
C ARG A 237 3.01 -16.38 -5.21
N ARG A 238 4.07 -15.98 -5.92
CA ARG A 238 5.46 -16.15 -5.48
C ARG A 238 6.00 -14.96 -4.69
N LEU A 239 5.36 -13.79 -4.82
CA LEU A 239 5.85 -12.53 -4.26
C LEU A 239 5.18 -12.17 -2.93
N TYR A 240 3.86 -12.35 -2.82
CA TYR A 240 3.16 -12.00 -1.60
C TYR A 240 3.38 -13.04 -0.47
N THR A 241 3.24 -12.59 0.76
CA THR A 241 3.24 -13.45 1.96
C THR A 241 1.91 -14.21 2.08
N ALA A 242 0.79 -13.54 1.77
CA ALA A 242 -0.54 -14.12 1.78
C ALA A 242 -1.48 -13.40 0.81
N GLU A 243 -2.57 -14.08 0.43
CA GLU A 243 -3.72 -13.53 -0.29
C GLU A 243 -4.94 -13.57 0.62
N CYS A 244 -5.68 -12.46 0.67
CA CYS A 244 -6.95 -12.35 1.38
C CYS A 244 -8.03 -11.87 0.41
N ARG A 245 -9.25 -12.37 0.53
CA ARG A 245 -10.38 -12.00 -0.35
C ARG A 245 -11.00 -10.65 0.02
N SER A 246 -10.72 -10.16 1.23
CA SER A 246 -11.27 -8.90 1.75
C SER A 246 -10.44 -8.40 2.94
N LEU A 247 -10.68 -7.15 3.35
CA LEU A 247 -10.09 -6.60 4.58
C LEU A 247 -10.61 -7.29 5.86
N PHE A 248 -11.77 -7.95 5.82
CA PHE A 248 -12.21 -8.83 6.91
C PHE A 248 -11.26 -10.01 7.10
N GLU A 249 -10.83 -10.67 6.00
CA GLU A 249 -9.87 -11.77 6.10
C GLU A 249 -8.49 -11.32 6.56
N VAL A 250 -8.09 -10.09 6.22
CA VAL A 250 -6.87 -9.46 6.77
C VAL A 250 -7.00 -9.33 8.29
N LEU A 251 -8.12 -8.80 8.76
CA LEU A 251 -8.41 -8.66 10.20
C LEU A 251 -8.36 -10.02 10.93
N ASP A 252 -8.98 -11.05 10.36
CA ASP A 252 -8.94 -12.40 10.90
C ASP A 252 -7.53 -12.97 10.93
N GLY A 253 -6.72 -12.67 9.90
CA GLY A 253 -5.31 -13.06 9.83
C GLY A 253 -4.46 -12.42 10.93
N LEU A 254 -4.64 -11.12 11.16
CA LEU A 254 -3.97 -10.37 12.23
C LEU A 254 -4.37 -10.90 13.62
N LYS A 255 -5.67 -11.10 13.88
CA LYS A 255 -6.17 -11.67 15.13
C LYS A 255 -5.61 -13.08 15.39
N ALA A 256 -5.47 -13.87 14.34
CA ALA A 256 -4.92 -15.23 14.40
C ALA A 256 -3.39 -15.26 14.34
N LYS A 257 -2.70 -14.13 14.28
CA LYS A 257 -1.23 -14.00 14.17
C LYS A 257 -0.66 -14.90 13.06
N ARG A 258 -1.24 -14.82 11.86
CA ARG A 258 -0.82 -15.66 10.71
C ARG A 258 0.49 -15.19 10.08
N TRP A 259 0.86 -13.94 10.24
CA TRP A 259 2.07 -13.28 9.76
C TRP A 259 2.61 -12.29 10.79
#